data_f39b1a02ef5e0e000ef4e6d15963ee8f
#
_entry.id   f39b1a02ef5e0e000ef4e6d15963ee8f
#
_cell.length_a   1.000
_cell.length_b   1.000
_cell.length_c   1.000
_cell.angle_alpha   90.00
_cell.angle_beta   90.00
_cell.angle_gamma   90.00
#
_symmetry.space_group_name_H-M   'P 1'
#
loop_
_entity.id
_entity.type
_entity.pdbx_description
1 polymer ?
#
loop_
_entity_poly.entity_id
_entity_poly.type
_entity_poly.pdbx_seq_one_letter_code
_entity_poly.pdbx_strand_id
1 'polypeptide(L)'
;MLVKQINLNDDGQPEEIVVRLTRDEAAYLALLTAKQSGHTSEEIMAGGHGLNCEVYATLTGEFFNRYYEDGVHGFASGAETS
;
A
#
# COMPACT_ATOMS: atom_id res chain seq x y z
N MET A 1 12.78 -1.05 -1.64
CA MET A 1 11.84 -1.49 -2.69
C MET A 1 12.60 -1.88 -3.94
N LEU A 2 12.20 -2.96 -4.55
CA LEU A 2 12.87 -3.46 -5.75
C LEU A 2 11.83 -3.99 -6.74
N VAL A 3 11.91 -3.54 -7.99
CA VAL A 3 11.06 -4.08 -9.04
C VAL A 3 11.63 -5.42 -9.46
N LYS A 4 10.84 -6.48 -9.27
CA LYS A 4 11.25 -7.85 -9.57
C LYS A 4 10.91 -8.24 -11.00
N GLN A 5 9.81 -7.72 -11.52
CA GLN A 5 9.29 -8.13 -12.81
C GLN A 5 8.35 -7.07 -13.33
N ILE A 6 8.35 -6.88 -14.62
CA ILE A 6 7.39 -6.01 -15.30
C ILE A 6 6.68 -6.89 -16.33
N ASN A 7 5.36 -6.96 -16.24
CA ASN A 7 4.54 -7.73 -17.17
C ASN A 7 3.97 -6.80 -18.23
N LEU A 8 4.19 -7.15 -19.47
CA LEU A 8 3.75 -6.34 -20.60
C LEU A 8 2.45 -6.92 -21.18
N ASN A 9 1.64 -6.02 -21.74
CA ASN A 9 0.44 -6.45 -22.45
C ASN A 9 0.78 -6.81 -23.90
N ASP A 10 -0.24 -7.13 -24.70
CA ASP A 10 -0.05 -7.55 -26.08
C ASP A 10 0.60 -6.47 -26.95
N ASP A 11 0.46 -5.21 -26.57
CA ASP A 11 1.04 -4.09 -27.31
C ASP A 11 2.47 -3.77 -26.87
N GLY A 12 3.02 -4.55 -25.94
CA GLY A 12 4.35 -4.34 -25.43
C GLY A 12 4.45 -3.23 -24.38
N GLN A 13 3.30 -2.80 -23.82
CA GLN A 13 3.26 -1.76 -22.80
C GLN A 13 3.18 -2.38 -21.41
N PRO A 14 3.79 -1.73 -20.40
CA PRO A 14 3.70 -2.23 -19.04
C PRO A 14 2.24 -2.27 -18.55
N GLU A 15 1.84 -3.41 -18.03
CA GLU A 15 0.50 -3.63 -17.52
C GLU A 15 0.49 -3.79 -16.01
N GLU A 16 1.48 -4.49 -15.47
CA GLU A 16 1.63 -4.63 -14.03
C GLU A 16 3.08 -4.82 -13.66
N ILE A 17 3.38 -4.59 -12.40
CA ILE A 17 4.72 -4.80 -11.87
C ILE A 17 4.66 -5.69 -10.65
N VAL A 18 5.74 -6.45 -10.44
CA VAL A 18 5.93 -7.23 -9.21
C VAL A 18 7.08 -6.58 -8.47
N VAL A 19 6.86 -6.20 -7.22
CA VAL A 19 7.87 -5.52 -6.43
C VAL A 19 8.11 -6.24 -5.12
N ARG A 20 9.34 -6.11 -4.62
CA ARG A 20 9.69 -6.58 -3.28
C ARG A 20 9.77 -5.37 -2.37
N LEU A 21 9.03 -5.41 -1.28
CA LEU A 21 9.01 -4.35 -0.28
C LEU A 21 9.63 -4.86 1.01
N THR A 22 10.36 -3.99 1.69
CA THR A 22 10.74 -4.30 3.06
C THR A 22 9.51 -4.11 3.95
N ARG A 23 9.60 -4.63 5.19
CA ARG A 23 8.52 -4.45 6.16
C ARG A 23 8.23 -2.96 6.38
N ASP A 24 9.27 -2.15 6.50
CA ASP A 24 9.10 -0.72 6.76
C ASP A 24 8.48 0.01 5.58
N GLU A 25 8.85 -0.37 4.36
CA GLU A 25 8.24 0.21 3.17
C GLU A 25 6.76 -0.17 3.08
N ALA A 26 6.43 -1.41 3.39
CA ALA A 26 5.04 -1.86 3.40
C ALA A 26 4.25 -1.14 4.49
N ALA A 27 4.84 -0.94 5.67
CA ALA A 27 4.20 -0.20 6.76
C ALA A 27 3.92 1.24 6.35
N TYR A 28 4.89 1.89 5.73
CA TYR A 28 4.70 3.25 5.24
C TYR A 28 3.51 3.36 4.29
N LEU A 29 3.45 2.45 3.31
CA LEU A 29 2.35 2.46 2.35
C LEU A 29 1.01 2.19 3.00
N ALA A 30 0.95 1.25 3.93
CA ALA A 30 -0.28 0.94 4.63
C ALA A 30 -0.77 2.12 5.46
N LEU A 31 0.15 2.77 6.19
CA LEU A 31 -0.20 3.93 7.00
C LEU A 31 -0.58 5.13 6.12
N LEU A 32 0.12 5.32 5.02
CA LEU A 32 -0.19 6.39 4.09
C LEU A 32 -1.60 6.23 3.50
N THR A 33 -1.93 5.01 3.05
CA THR A 33 -3.25 4.74 2.50
C THR A 33 -4.33 4.82 3.56
N ALA A 34 -4.02 4.48 4.81
CA ALA A 34 -4.98 4.60 5.91
C ALA A 34 -5.40 6.05 6.18
N LYS A 35 -4.52 7.00 5.86
CA LYS A 35 -4.79 8.42 6.11
C LYS A 35 -5.56 9.10 4.98
N GLN A 36 -5.75 8.44 3.86
CA GLN A 36 -6.45 9.03 2.73
C GLN A 36 -7.97 8.87 2.90
N SER A 37 -8.71 9.95 2.61
CA SER A 37 -10.15 9.86 2.49
C SER A 37 -10.51 9.45 1.06
N GLY A 38 -11.77 9.10 0.82
CA GLY A 38 -12.22 8.83 -0.53
C GLY A 38 -12.01 10.04 -1.45
N HIS A 39 -12.29 11.24 -0.93
CA HIS A 39 -12.12 12.47 -1.68
C HIS A 39 -10.66 12.73 -2.06
N THR A 40 -9.74 12.64 -1.09
CA THR A 40 -8.33 12.88 -1.37
C THR A 40 -7.76 11.81 -2.31
N SER A 41 -8.22 10.57 -2.17
CA SER A 41 -7.77 9.50 -3.06
C SER A 41 -8.16 9.77 -4.51
N GLU A 42 -9.39 10.28 -4.74
CA GLU A 42 -9.83 10.60 -6.09
C GLU A 42 -9.09 11.81 -6.65
N GLU A 43 -8.64 12.72 -5.80
CA GLU A 43 -7.84 13.86 -6.23
C GLU A 43 -6.46 13.42 -6.72
N ILE A 44 -5.93 12.34 -6.18
CA ILE A 44 -4.65 11.83 -6.60
C ILE A 44 -4.72 11.29 -8.03
N MET A 45 -5.76 10.51 -8.30
CA MET A 45 -6.02 10.00 -9.65
C MET A 45 -7.43 9.43 -9.71
N ALA A 46 -8.01 9.44 -10.90
CA ALA A 46 -9.33 8.86 -11.10
C ALA A 46 -9.33 7.39 -10.69
N GLY A 47 -10.34 7.00 -9.93
CA GLY A 47 -10.42 5.65 -9.38
C GLY A 47 -9.56 5.43 -8.15
N GLY A 48 -8.93 6.50 -7.65
CA GLY A 48 -8.00 6.40 -6.53
C GLY A 48 -8.60 5.84 -5.25
N HIS A 49 -9.88 6.10 -5.00
CA HIS A 49 -10.51 5.58 -3.80
C HIS A 49 -10.49 4.05 -3.77
N GLY A 50 -10.89 3.41 -4.87
CA GLY A 50 -10.85 1.96 -4.96
C GLY A 50 -9.45 1.39 -4.87
N LEU A 51 -8.51 2.04 -5.55
CA LEU A 51 -7.11 1.62 -5.52
C LEU A 51 -6.50 1.77 -4.13
N ASN A 52 -6.81 2.87 -3.45
CA ASN A 52 -6.32 3.12 -2.10
C ASN A 52 -6.82 2.05 -1.14
N CYS A 53 -8.12 1.73 -1.22
CA CYS A 53 -8.70 0.67 -0.39
C CYS A 53 -8.05 -0.68 -0.66
N GLU A 54 -7.78 -0.98 -1.92
CA GLU A 54 -7.15 -2.24 -2.33
C GLU A 54 -5.74 -2.37 -1.76
N VAL A 55 -4.94 -1.32 -1.89
CA VAL A 55 -3.57 -1.33 -1.37
C VAL A 55 -3.59 -1.51 0.15
N TYR A 56 -4.40 -0.73 0.84
CA TYR A 56 -4.49 -0.83 2.29
C TYR A 56 -4.97 -2.20 2.75
N ALA A 57 -6.04 -2.69 2.15
CA ALA A 57 -6.62 -3.98 2.54
C ALA A 57 -5.65 -5.13 2.28
N THR A 58 -4.95 -5.10 1.16
CA THR A 58 -4.01 -6.15 0.82
C THR A 58 -2.84 -6.18 1.80
N LEU A 59 -2.22 -5.03 2.06
CA LEU A 59 -1.09 -4.98 2.98
C LEU A 59 -1.47 -5.36 4.40
N THR A 60 -2.60 -4.86 4.89
CA THR A 60 -3.02 -5.17 6.25
C THR A 60 -3.57 -6.59 6.37
N GLY A 61 -4.41 -7.01 5.44
CA GLY A 61 -5.04 -8.32 5.51
C GLY A 61 -4.09 -9.48 5.24
N GLU A 62 -3.20 -9.31 4.25
CA GLU A 62 -2.30 -10.38 3.87
C GLU A 62 -1.01 -10.40 4.67
N PHE A 63 -0.67 -9.30 5.32
CA PHE A 63 0.58 -9.25 6.07
C PHE A 63 0.41 -8.76 7.50
N PHE A 64 0.14 -7.48 7.71
CA PHE A 64 0.22 -6.92 9.08
C PHE A 64 -0.72 -7.55 10.07
N ASN A 65 -1.96 -7.78 9.70
CA ASN A 65 -2.92 -8.39 10.62
C ASN A 65 -2.62 -9.86 10.90
N ARG A 66 -1.87 -10.51 10.01
CA ARG A 66 -1.53 -11.92 10.18
C ARG A 66 -0.31 -12.14 11.07
N TYR A 67 0.61 -11.19 11.10
CA TYR A 67 1.89 -11.36 11.77
C TYR A 67 2.10 -10.46 12.97
N TYR A 68 1.28 -9.46 13.16
CA TYR A 68 1.43 -8.50 14.25
C TYR A 68 0.10 -8.29 14.96
N GLU A 69 0.14 -8.36 16.30
CA GLU A 69 -1.06 -8.23 17.11
C GLU A 69 -1.79 -6.91 16.89
N ASP A 70 -1.04 -5.83 16.79
CA ASP A 70 -1.60 -4.49 16.59
C ASP A 70 -1.71 -4.11 15.11
N GLY A 71 -1.42 -5.05 14.21
CA GLY A 71 -1.43 -4.77 12.79
C GLY A 71 -0.38 -3.72 12.43
N VAL A 72 -0.70 -2.88 11.45
CA VAL A 72 0.24 -1.86 11.00
C VAL A 72 0.35 -0.69 11.96
N HIS A 73 -0.61 -0.53 12.86
CA HIS A 73 -0.62 0.61 13.79
C HIS A 73 0.57 0.62 14.73
N GLY A 74 1.15 -0.54 15.00
CA GLY A 74 2.37 -0.62 15.80
C GLY A 74 3.58 0.05 15.16
N PHE A 75 3.49 0.38 13.88
CA PHE A 75 4.56 1.05 13.15
C PHE A 75 4.33 2.55 12.98
N ALA A 76 3.25 3.06 13.51
CA ALA A 76 2.92 4.48 13.39
C ALA A 76 3.73 5.28 14.42
N SER A 77 5.01 5.49 14.12
CA SER A 77 5.95 6.06 15.06
C SER A 77 5.63 7.47 15.53
N GLY A 78 4.98 8.25 14.66
CA GLY A 78 4.65 9.62 15.04
C GLY A 78 3.65 9.71 16.16
N ALA A 79 2.86 8.68 16.36
CA ALA A 79 1.78 8.68 17.35
C ALA A 79 2.32 8.61 18.78
N GLU A 80 3.35 7.84 19.00
CA GLU A 80 3.83 7.62 20.38
C GLU A 80 4.74 8.71 20.88
N THR A 81 5.23 9.56 20.01
CA THR A 81 6.11 10.65 20.44
C THR A 81 5.35 11.89 20.88
N SER A 82 4.11 11.92 20.57
CA SER A 82 3.26 13.06 20.91
C SER A 82 2.84 13.09 22.36
#